data_4f577b154c6af98c9c7bf0c5f3254fe8
#
_entry.id   4f577b154c6af98c9c7bf0c5f3254fe8
#
_cell.length_a   1.000
_cell.length_b   1.000
_cell.length_c   1.000
_cell.angle_alpha   90.00
_cell.angle_beta   90.00
_cell.angle_gamma   90.00
#
_symmetry.space_group_name_H-M   'P 1'
#
loop_
_entity.id
_entity.type
_entity.pdbx_description
1 polymer ?
#
loop_
_entity_poly.entity_id
_entity_poly.type
_entity_poly.pdbx_seq_one_letter_code
_entity_poly.pdbx_strand_id
1 'polypeptide(L)'
;TVVLFFNKGSPTRKIWYYQLNPGRNMGKTNPLNDKDMAEFLELQKNFADSENSWTIDIEDVDTSNYDLSTKNPNAEEEAPLRSPTEILDEIEKLDEESREILKKIRALL
;
A
#
# COMPACT_ATOMS: atom_id res chain seq x y z
N THR A 1 2.19 -13.15 -1.10
CA THR A 1 1.39 -14.30 -1.54
C THR A 1 0.13 -13.83 -2.22
N VAL A 2 -0.21 -14.42 -3.34
CA VAL A 2 -1.40 -14.11 -4.12
C VAL A 2 -2.22 -15.38 -4.29
N VAL A 3 -3.53 -15.26 -4.13
CA VAL A 3 -4.48 -16.35 -4.37
C VAL A 3 -5.39 -15.93 -5.53
N LEU A 4 -5.50 -16.78 -6.54
CA LEU A 4 -6.30 -16.53 -7.72
C LEU A 4 -7.50 -17.48 -7.76
N PHE A 5 -8.71 -16.89 -7.84
CA PHE A 5 -9.96 -17.63 -8.01
C PHE A 5 -10.49 -17.43 -9.44
N PHE A 6 -10.83 -18.49 -10.13
CA PHE A 6 -11.36 -18.39 -11.47
C PHE A 6 -12.36 -19.50 -11.78
N ASN A 7 -13.28 -19.21 -12.69
CA ASN A 7 -14.23 -20.18 -13.23
C ASN A 7 -13.88 -20.51 -14.68
N LYS A 8 -13.84 -21.80 -14.97
CA LYS A 8 -13.62 -22.30 -16.34
C LYS A 8 -14.97 -22.36 -17.08
N GLY A 9 -15.00 -21.96 -18.32
CA GLY A 9 -16.16 -22.14 -19.22
C GLY A 9 -16.77 -20.86 -19.77
N SER A 10 -16.38 -19.71 -19.30
CA SER A 10 -16.81 -18.41 -19.83
C SER A 10 -15.64 -17.42 -19.88
N PRO A 11 -15.64 -16.48 -20.85
CA PRO A 11 -14.60 -15.47 -20.92
C PRO A 11 -14.67 -14.52 -19.74
N THR A 12 -13.52 -14.19 -19.19
CA THR A 12 -13.40 -13.18 -18.14
C THR A 12 -13.55 -11.79 -18.74
N ARG A 13 -14.46 -10.99 -18.21
CA ARG A 13 -14.67 -9.60 -18.64
C ARG A 13 -14.16 -8.59 -17.62
N LYS A 14 -14.28 -8.93 -16.35
CA LYS A 14 -13.86 -8.09 -15.23
C LYS A 14 -13.09 -8.93 -14.23
N ILE A 15 -12.13 -8.31 -13.57
CA ILE A 15 -11.33 -8.93 -12.52
C ILE A 15 -11.52 -8.11 -11.25
N TRP A 16 -11.97 -8.76 -10.18
CA TRP A 16 -12.10 -8.13 -8.88
C TRP A 16 -10.87 -8.45 -8.04
N TYR A 17 -10.31 -7.41 -7.45
CA TYR A 17 -9.13 -7.49 -6.58
C TYR A 17 -9.50 -7.17 -5.16
N TYR A 18 -8.92 -7.91 -4.25
CA TYR A 18 -8.96 -7.62 -2.83
C TYR A 18 -7.56 -7.66 -2.24
N GLN A 19 -7.18 -6.57 -1.60
CA GLN A 19 -5.90 -6.46 -0.89
C GLN A 19 -6.14 -6.67 0.60
N LEU A 20 -5.61 -7.78 1.12
CA LEU A 20 -5.68 -8.05 2.55
C LEU A 20 -4.66 -7.17 3.28
N ASN A 21 -5.15 -6.33 4.19
CA ASN A 21 -4.33 -5.48 5.03
C ASN A 21 -4.75 -5.63 6.50
N PRO A 22 -4.20 -6.61 7.22
CA PRO A 22 -4.56 -6.84 8.62
C PRO A 22 -4.04 -5.78 9.58
N GLY A 23 -3.22 -4.84 9.12
CA GLY A 23 -2.62 -3.79 9.94
C GLY A 23 -1.52 -4.28 10.89
N ARG A 24 -1.06 -5.51 10.71
CA ARG A 24 0.00 -6.12 11.53
C ARG A 24 0.86 -7.06 10.69
N ASN A 25 2.05 -7.37 11.17
CA ASN A 25 2.86 -8.41 10.58
C ASN A 25 2.32 -9.79 10.97
N MET A 26 1.99 -10.59 9.96
CA MET A 26 1.57 -11.97 10.17
C MET A 26 2.80 -12.89 10.30
N GLY A 27 2.76 -13.74 11.32
CA GLY A 27 3.83 -14.71 11.56
C GLY A 27 3.30 -15.91 12.34
N LYS A 28 4.18 -16.74 12.84
CA LYS A 28 3.78 -17.93 13.62
C LYS A 28 2.97 -17.58 14.86
N THR A 29 3.24 -16.45 15.48
CA THR A 29 2.54 -16.00 16.69
C THR A 29 1.25 -15.23 16.41
N ASN A 30 1.15 -14.61 15.21
CA ASN A 30 -0.01 -13.87 14.77
C ASN A 30 -0.42 -14.31 13.35
N PRO A 31 -0.92 -15.54 13.17
CA PRO A 31 -1.32 -16.03 11.87
C PRO A 31 -2.59 -15.33 11.38
N LEU A 32 -2.88 -15.51 10.10
CA LEU A 32 -4.14 -15.09 9.51
C LEU A 32 -5.30 -15.78 10.22
N ASN A 33 -6.33 -15.01 10.57
CA ASN A 33 -7.51 -15.51 11.28
C ASN A 33 -8.80 -15.11 10.56
N ASP A 34 -9.93 -15.65 11.07
CA ASP A 34 -11.25 -15.42 10.46
C ASP A 34 -11.66 -13.94 10.46
N LYS A 35 -11.22 -13.16 11.44
CA LYS A 35 -11.50 -11.72 11.51
C LYS A 35 -10.84 -10.97 10.37
N ASP A 36 -9.64 -11.36 9.98
CA ASP A 36 -8.92 -10.75 8.86
C ASP A 36 -9.62 -10.99 7.53
N MET A 37 -10.32 -12.12 7.42
CA MET A 37 -11.04 -12.53 6.21
C MET A 37 -12.51 -12.11 6.19
N ALA A 38 -13.04 -11.59 7.28
CA ALA A 38 -14.47 -11.26 7.40
C ALA A 38 -14.90 -10.24 6.34
N GLU A 39 -14.13 -9.17 6.14
CA GLU A 39 -14.39 -8.16 5.10
C GLU A 39 -14.35 -8.78 3.70
N PHE A 40 -13.35 -9.59 3.42
CA PHE A 40 -13.24 -10.30 2.15
C PHE A 40 -14.47 -11.17 1.87
N LEU A 41 -14.89 -11.98 2.83
CA LEU A 41 -16.04 -12.87 2.70
C LEU A 41 -17.33 -12.10 2.44
N GLU A 42 -17.47 -10.92 2.99
CA GLU A 42 -18.65 -10.08 2.80
C GLU A 42 -18.62 -9.37 1.44
N LEU A 43 -17.50 -8.81 1.08
CA LEU A 43 -17.34 -8.09 -0.19
C LEU A 43 -17.37 -9.02 -1.41
N GLN A 44 -16.86 -10.25 -1.29
CA GLN A 44 -16.85 -11.20 -2.40
C GLN A 44 -18.25 -11.61 -2.88
N LYS A 45 -19.27 -11.52 -2.03
CA LYS A 45 -20.64 -11.88 -2.39
C LYS A 45 -21.20 -11.03 -3.53
N ASN A 46 -20.80 -9.77 -3.57
CA ASN A 46 -21.25 -8.78 -4.54
C ASN A 46 -20.12 -8.21 -5.39
N PHE A 47 -18.89 -8.67 -5.19
CA PHE A 47 -17.69 -8.07 -5.79
C PHE A 47 -17.65 -6.56 -5.60
N ALA A 48 -17.97 -6.11 -4.38
CA ALA A 48 -18.09 -4.70 -4.05
C ALA A 48 -16.73 -4.01 -4.00
N ASP A 49 -16.68 -2.78 -4.44
CA ASP A 49 -15.50 -1.94 -4.33
C ASP A 49 -15.43 -1.32 -2.93
N SER A 50 -14.24 -1.26 -2.37
CA SER A 50 -13.97 -0.64 -1.07
C SER A 50 -12.57 -0.02 -1.07
N GLU A 51 -12.11 0.46 0.09
CA GLU A 51 -10.72 0.95 0.24
C GLU A 51 -9.69 -0.13 -0.09
N ASN A 52 -10.03 -1.40 0.13
CA ASN A 52 -9.12 -2.53 -0.07
C ASN A 52 -9.52 -3.40 -1.27
N SER A 53 -10.57 -3.05 -2.00
CA SER A 53 -11.04 -3.83 -3.13
C SER A 53 -11.42 -2.94 -4.31
N TRP A 54 -11.16 -3.44 -5.51
CA TRP A 54 -11.45 -2.72 -6.76
C TRP A 54 -11.66 -3.70 -7.89
N THR A 55 -12.31 -3.23 -8.94
CA THR A 55 -12.56 -4.01 -10.16
C THR A 55 -11.87 -3.35 -11.33
N ILE A 56 -11.24 -4.14 -12.18
CA ILE A 56 -10.70 -3.68 -13.47
C ILE A 56 -11.35 -4.45 -14.62
N ASP A 57 -11.45 -3.79 -15.78
CA ASP A 57 -11.89 -4.46 -17.01
C ASP A 57 -10.75 -5.25 -17.64
N ILE A 58 -11.08 -6.34 -18.31
CA ILE A 58 -10.07 -7.17 -18.98
C ILE A 58 -9.33 -6.38 -20.08
N GLU A 59 -9.95 -5.35 -20.63
CA GLU A 59 -9.34 -4.47 -21.62
C GLU A 59 -8.17 -3.65 -21.05
N ASP A 60 -8.18 -3.41 -19.77
CA ASP A 60 -7.10 -2.70 -19.05
C ASP A 60 -5.89 -3.60 -18.76
N VAL A 61 -6.04 -4.91 -18.97
CA VAL A 61 -4.95 -5.87 -18.82
C VAL A 61 -4.12 -5.89 -20.10
N ASP A 62 -2.80 -5.82 -19.94
CA ASP A 62 -1.89 -5.94 -21.07
C ASP A 62 -1.93 -7.36 -21.64
N THR A 63 -2.48 -7.50 -22.84
CA THR A 63 -2.63 -8.80 -23.51
C THR A 63 -1.32 -9.37 -24.07
N SER A 64 -0.25 -8.57 -24.12
CA SER A 64 1.07 -9.02 -24.55
C SER A 64 1.76 -9.90 -23.52
N ASN A 65 1.55 -9.64 -22.24
CA ASN A 65 2.17 -10.36 -21.12
C ASN A 65 1.18 -10.88 -20.08
N TYR A 66 -0.09 -10.49 -20.15
CA TYR A 66 -1.14 -10.80 -19.17
C TYR A 66 -0.72 -10.49 -17.73
N ASP A 67 -0.10 -9.36 -17.52
CA ASP A 67 0.29 -8.90 -16.19
C ASP A 67 -0.94 -8.45 -15.42
N LEU A 68 -1.29 -9.22 -14.40
CA LEU A 68 -2.42 -8.94 -13.52
C LEU A 68 -2.02 -8.11 -12.30
N SER A 69 -0.78 -7.68 -12.21
CA SER A 69 -0.30 -6.83 -11.12
C SER A 69 -0.89 -5.43 -11.26
N THR A 70 -1.80 -5.07 -10.37
CA THR A 70 -2.35 -3.72 -10.30
C THR A 70 -2.17 -3.15 -8.91
N LYS A 71 -1.98 -1.84 -8.85
CA LYS A 71 -1.96 -1.12 -7.58
C LYS A 71 -3.38 -0.77 -7.17
N ASN A 72 -3.64 -0.81 -5.87
CA ASN A 72 -4.91 -0.35 -5.33
C ASN A 72 -5.10 1.14 -5.63
N PRO A 73 -6.12 1.53 -6.43
CA PRO A 73 -6.35 2.93 -6.75
C PRO A 73 -6.83 3.76 -5.55
N ASN A 74 -7.35 3.10 -4.52
CA ASN A 74 -7.83 3.73 -3.29
C ASN A 74 -6.76 3.73 -2.18
N ALA A 75 -5.59 3.12 -2.42
CA ALA A 75 -4.48 3.22 -1.48
C ALA A 75 -4.06 4.67 -1.35
N GLU A 76 -3.79 5.11 -0.14
CA GLU A 76 -3.13 6.39 0.07
C GLU A 76 -1.83 6.36 -0.74
N GLU A 77 -1.66 7.32 -1.63
CA GLU A 77 -0.38 7.49 -2.30
C GLU A 77 0.67 7.63 -1.20
N GLU A 78 1.62 6.72 -1.17
CA GLU A 78 2.81 6.93 -0.37
C GLU A 78 3.32 8.32 -0.73
N ALA A 79 3.43 9.18 0.29
CA ALA A 79 3.95 10.53 0.08
C ALA A 79 5.18 10.42 -0.83
N PRO A 80 5.21 11.16 -1.95
CA PRO A 80 6.31 11.03 -2.89
C PRO A 80 7.61 11.19 -2.10
N LEU A 81 8.56 10.29 -2.33
CA LEU A 81 9.88 10.38 -1.74
C LEU A 81 10.33 11.81 -1.86
N ARG A 82 10.62 12.46 -0.73
CA ARG A 82 11.12 13.83 -0.72
C ARG A 82 12.27 13.94 -1.69
N SER A 83 12.27 14.97 -2.50
CA SER A 83 13.38 15.18 -3.43
C SER A 83 14.71 15.26 -2.65
N PRO A 84 15.82 14.80 -3.20
CA PRO A 84 17.10 14.90 -2.52
C PRO A 84 17.43 16.34 -2.06
N THR A 85 16.96 17.33 -2.81
CA THR A 85 17.10 18.75 -2.47
C THR A 85 16.38 19.12 -1.20
N GLU A 86 15.13 18.68 -1.03
CA GLU A 86 14.34 18.92 0.19
C GLU A 86 14.97 18.28 1.42
N ILE A 87 15.50 17.07 1.27
CA ILE A 87 16.19 16.38 2.35
C ILE A 87 17.46 17.10 2.77
N LEU A 88 18.23 17.60 1.80
CA LEU A 88 19.42 18.38 2.05
C LEU A 88 19.12 19.72 2.74
N ASP A 89 18.08 20.41 2.32
CA ASP A 89 17.63 21.67 2.95
C ASP A 89 17.21 21.44 4.41
N GLU A 90 16.54 20.33 4.69
CA GLU A 90 16.14 19.97 6.06
C GLU A 90 17.36 19.64 6.92
N ILE A 91 18.35 18.95 6.39
CA ILE A 91 19.62 18.64 7.07
C ILE A 91 20.37 19.93 7.41
N GLU A 92 20.50 20.84 6.46
CA GLU A 92 21.16 22.14 6.68
C GLU A 92 20.47 22.95 7.78
N LYS A 93 19.16 22.98 7.76
CA LYS A 93 18.36 23.68 8.79
C LYS A 93 18.59 23.07 10.16
N LEU A 94 18.60 21.75 10.29
CA LEU A 94 18.86 21.06 11.55
C LEU A 94 20.28 21.28 12.04
N ASP A 95 21.26 21.30 11.13
CA ASP A 95 22.65 21.61 11.45
C ASP A 95 22.82 23.03 11.99
N GLU A 96 22.12 24.02 11.42
CA GLU A 96 22.15 25.38 11.90
C GLU A 96 21.55 25.54 13.29
N GLU A 97 20.40 24.90 13.54
CA GLU A 97 19.79 24.84 14.87
C GLU A 97 20.72 24.21 15.90
N SER A 98 21.39 23.11 15.53
CA SER A 98 22.39 22.44 16.38
C SER A 98 23.58 23.33 16.71
N ARG A 99 24.07 24.11 15.75
CA ARG A 99 25.16 25.07 15.96
C ARG A 99 24.78 26.18 16.93
N GLU A 100 23.57 26.68 16.82
CA GLU A 100 23.05 27.69 17.76
C GLU A 100 22.92 27.16 19.17
N ILE A 101 22.41 25.94 19.32
CA ILE A 101 22.29 25.27 20.62
C ILE A 101 23.70 25.07 21.22
N LEU A 102 24.66 24.62 20.44
CA LEU A 102 26.06 24.45 20.88
C LEU A 102 26.69 25.78 21.34
N LYS A 103 26.41 26.87 20.62
CA LYS A 103 26.86 28.23 21.04
C LYS A 103 26.27 28.63 22.40
N LYS A 104 24.98 28.35 22.58
CA LYS A 104 24.31 28.64 23.87
C LYS A 104 24.92 27.81 25.02
N ILE A 105 25.18 26.56 24.79
CA ILE A 105 25.82 25.66 25.76
C ILE A 105 27.22 26.17 26.11
N ARG A 106 28.01 26.56 25.14
CA ARG A 106 29.35 27.13 25.35
C ARG A 106 29.31 28.43 26.14
N ALA A 107 28.31 29.25 25.91
CA ALA A 107 28.13 30.49 26.67
C ALA A 107 27.76 30.25 28.13
N LEU A 108 27.18 29.09 28.46
CA LEU A 108 26.84 28.69 29.82
C LEU A 108 28.01 28.05 30.59
N LEU A 109 29.01 27.63 29.87
CA LEU A 109 30.26 27.09 30.43
C LEU A 109 31.27 28.22 30.67
#